data_d787c41d30ee93d0814c25a115d1ab1f
#
_entry.id   d787c41d30ee93d0814c25a115d1ab1f
#
_cell.length_a   1.000
_cell.length_b   1.000
_cell.length_c   1.000
_cell.angle_alpha   90.00
_cell.angle_beta   90.00
_cell.angle_gamma   90.00
#
_symmetry.space_group_name_H-M   'P 1'
#
loop_
_entity.id
_entity.type
_entity.pdbx_description
1 polymer ?
#
loop_
_entity_poly.entity_id
_entity_poly.type
_entity_poly.pdbx_seq_one_letter_code
_entity_poly.pdbx_strand_id
1 'polypeptide(L)'
;MLFRSAILLPWNNITGSSIITFITELCIRFGRYLVVPLIFTTAIVSINKLRLSNLVLKTSIWTFAIIVISSLLLTVIGLVSVLIVKLPRIPITVDVTTEIASIDIKSLLLSLFPQSAFQTLENGTFLLVSFLFALMIGWTCYSDQNTFKPIYNLAYASSQLFYKLSSAFSEVLSILIIAIMCYWTISFRAAFATGIYTPMIALFVVDFVIIVGVIYPIVVRYVCREPHPYRVLYAAFAPMFIGFISGDENFSLPVAIRHGKDSLGIKRRSS
;
A
#
# COMPACT_ATOMS: atom_id res chain seq x y z
N MET A 1 -18.91 -6.90 -16.00
CA MET A 1 -20.14 -7.38 -15.35
C MET A 1 -20.38 -6.70 -13.99
N LEU A 2 -19.41 -6.60 -13.10
CA LEU A 2 -19.55 -6.00 -11.76
C LEU A 2 -19.96 -4.51 -11.77
N PHE A 3 -19.47 -3.73 -12.71
CA PHE A 3 -19.85 -2.31 -12.86
C PHE A 3 -21.32 -2.13 -13.30
N ARG A 4 -21.84 -3.05 -14.10
CA ARG A 4 -23.25 -3.02 -14.56
C ARG A 4 -24.22 -3.42 -13.43
N SER A 5 -23.84 -4.34 -12.56
CA SER A 5 -24.67 -4.70 -11.41
C SER A 5 -24.73 -3.59 -10.36
N ALA A 6 -23.67 -2.83 -10.17
CA ALA A 6 -23.66 -1.67 -9.26
C ALA A 6 -24.57 -0.52 -9.76
N ILE A 7 -24.77 -0.39 -11.10
CA ILE A 7 -25.64 0.63 -11.69
C ILE A 7 -27.11 0.20 -11.71
N LEU A 8 -27.38 -1.10 -11.81
CA LEU A 8 -28.74 -1.64 -12.00
C LEU A 8 -29.50 -1.92 -10.71
N LEU A 9 -28.83 -1.95 -9.57
CA LEU A 9 -29.52 -2.12 -8.29
C LEU A 9 -30.16 -0.79 -7.85
N PRO A 10 -31.41 -0.80 -7.40
CA PRO A 10 -32.09 0.42 -6.95
C PRO A 10 -31.57 0.85 -5.57
N TRP A 11 -30.38 1.46 -5.55
CA TRP A 11 -29.70 1.95 -4.36
C TRP A 11 -30.29 3.26 -3.81
N ASN A 12 -31.48 3.63 -4.25
CA ASN A 12 -32.18 4.81 -3.72
C ASN A 12 -32.69 4.64 -2.29
N ASN A 13 -32.57 3.45 -1.72
CA ASN A 13 -32.91 3.22 -0.34
C ASN A 13 -31.71 3.59 0.57
N ILE A 14 -31.90 4.59 1.39
CA ILE A 14 -30.96 5.07 2.44
C ILE A 14 -30.35 3.91 3.23
N THR A 15 -31.13 2.86 3.49
CA THR A 15 -30.71 1.64 4.21
C THR A 15 -29.65 0.84 3.43
N GLY A 16 -29.76 0.71 2.11
CA GLY A 16 -28.80 -0.06 1.30
C GLY A 16 -27.43 0.61 1.22
N SER A 17 -27.39 1.95 1.08
CA SER A 17 -26.13 2.71 1.05
C SER A 17 -25.42 2.65 2.42
N SER A 18 -26.17 2.70 3.52
CA SER A 18 -25.64 2.60 4.88
C SER A 18 -24.98 1.24 5.16
N ILE A 19 -25.60 0.15 4.70
CA ILE A 19 -25.04 -1.21 4.87
C ILE A 19 -23.74 -1.37 4.09
N ILE A 20 -23.68 -0.87 2.84
CA ILE A 20 -22.46 -0.95 2.03
C ILE A 20 -21.33 -0.14 2.65
N THR A 21 -21.63 1.07 3.11
CA THR A 21 -20.65 1.91 3.83
C THR A 21 -20.12 1.19 5.06
N PHE A 22 -21.01 0.59 5.86
CA PHE A 22 -20.61 -0.17 7.04
C PHE A 22 -19.72 -1.36 6.71
N ILE A 23 -20.10 -2.18 5.72
CA ILE A 23 -19.30 -3.35 5.28
C ILE A 23 -17.93 -2.90 4.78
N THR A 24 -17.89 -1.83 3.96
CA THR A 24 -16.64 -1.30 3.41
C THR A 24 -15.72 -0.79 4.51
N GLU A 25 -16.25 -0.01 5.44
CA GLU A 25 -15.48 0.53 6.56
C GLU A 25 -14.96 -0.58 7.48
N LEU A 26 -15.79 -1.56 7.79
CA LEU A 26 -15.42 -2.73 8.59
C LEU A 26 -14.30 -3.52 7.88
N CYS A 27 -14.40 -3.72 6.58
CA CYS A 27 -13.39 -4.40 5.78
C CYS A 27 -12.04 -3.66 5.82
N ILE A 28 -12.04 -2.34 5.60
CA ILE A 28 -10.83 -1.52 5.63
C ILE A 28 -10.20 -1.53 7.03
N ARG A 29 -11.00 -1.38 8.07
CA ARG A 29 -10.52 -1.42 9.46
C ARG A 29 -9.89 -2.77 9.80
N PHE A 30 -10.53 -3.87 9.41
CA PHE A 30 -10.01 -5.22 9.65
C PHE A 30 -8.70 -5.47 8.90
N GLY A 31 -8.60 -4.99 7.65
CA GLY A 31 -7.35 -5.06 6.89
C GLY A 31 -6.20 -4.33 7.59
N ARG A 32 -6.44 -3.11 8.07
CA ARG A 32 -5.43 -2.34 8.84
C ARG A 32 -5.01 -3.04 10.13
N TYR A 33 -5.94 -3.70 10.81
CA TYR A 33 -5.67 -4.44 12.04
C TYR A 33 -4.65 -5.58 11.84
N LEU A 34 -4.65 -6.21 10.67
CA LEU A 34 -3.72 -7.29 10.34
C LEU A 34 -2.37 -6.78 9.84
N VAL A 35 -2.35 -5.64 9.15
CA VAL A 35 -1.16 -5.12 8.48
C VAL A 35 -0.11 -4.65 9.47
N VAL A 36 -0.50 -3.91 10.51
CA VAL A 36 0.45 -3.35 11.49
C VAL A 36 1.27 -4.43 12.19
N PRO A 37 0.67 -5.44 12.85
CA PRO A 37 1.43 -6.50 13.50
C PRO A 37 2.17 -7.39 12.48
N LEU A 38 1.67 -7.55 11.26
CA LEU A 38 2.36 -8.28 10.20
C LEU A 38 3.68 -7.57 9.83
N ILE A 39 3.63 -6.26 9.56
CA ILE A 39 4.82 -5.47 9.22
C ILE A 39 5.82 -5.49 10.37
N PHE A 40 5.34 -5.26 11.59
CA PHE A 40 6.18 -5.23 12.78
C PHE A 40 6.95 -6.54 12.98
N THR A 41 6.23 -7.66 13.02
CA THR A 41 6.84 -8.97 13.27
C THR A 41 7.73 -9.45 12.11
N THR A 42 7.32 -9.20 10.87
CA THR A 42 8.12 -9.56 9.69
C THR A 42 9.38 -8.71 9.58
N ALA A 43 9.33 -7.43 9.96
CA ALA A 43 10.51 -6.56 9.98
C ALA A 43 11.56 -7.04 10.99
N ILE A 44 11.16 -7.40 12.21
CA ILE A 44 12.08 -7.97 13.23
C ILE A 44 12.81 -9.19 12.66
N VAL A 45 12.06 -10.13 12.09
CA VAL A 45 12.62 -11.37 11.52
C VAL A 45 13.53 -11.10 10.33
N SER A 46 13.11 -10.19 9.45
CA SER A 46 13.85 -9.88 8.22
C SER A 46 15.18 -9.20 8.51
N ILE A 47 15.21 -8.24 9.41
CA ILE A 47 16.44 -7.54 9.79
C ILE A 47 17.44 -8.49 10.45
N ASN A 48 16.97 -9.34 11.36
CA ASN A 48 17.84 -10.33 11.98
C ASN A 48 18.48 -11.25 10.92
N LYS A 49 17.68 -11.76 9.96
CA LYS A 49 18.20 -12.59 8.86
C LYS A 49 19.14 -11.86 7.91
N LEU A 50 18.82 -10.61 7.54
CA LEU A 50 19.68 -9.80 6.69
C LEU A 50 21.02 -9.50 7.35
N ARG A 51 21.02 -9.31 8.68
CA ARG A 51 22.25 -9.07 9.44
C ARG A 51 23.10 -10.34 9.54
N LEU A 52 22.48 -11.50 9.74
CA LEU A 52 23.18 -12.77 9.71
C LEU A 52 23.88 -13.03 8.35
N SER A 53 23.30 -12.56 7.25
CA SER A 53 23.90 -12.68 5.91
C SER A 53 24.83 -11.53 5.53
N ASN A 54 25.08 -10.56 6.41
CA ASN A 54 25.86 -9.34 6.14
C ASN A 54 25.38 -8.49 4.95
N LEU A 55 24.10 -8.62 4.59
CA LEU A 55 23.52 -7.95 3.42
C LEU A 55 22.69 -6.70 3.78
N VAL A 56 22.59 -6.33 5.06
CA VAL A 56 21.72 -5.22 5.52
C VAL A 56 22.03 -3.93 4.79
N LEU A 57 23.28 -3.47 4.84
CA LEU A 57 23.67 -2.19 4.23
C LEU A 57 23.43 -2.19 2.73
N LYS A 58 23.86 -3.25 2.04
CA LYS A 58 23.69 -3.36 0.59
C LYS A 58 22.20 -3.35 0.20
N THR A 59 21.39 -4.14 0.88
CA THR A 59 19.94 -4.23 0.58
C THR A 59 19.24 -2.92 0.93
N SER A 60 19.55 -2.30 2.09
CA SER A 60 18.92 -1.03 2.49
C SER A 60 19.25 0.11 1.53
N ILE A 61 20.52 0.25 1.13
CA ILE A 61 20.93 1.30 0.19
C ILE A 61 20.26 1.11 -1.17
N TRP A 62 20.24 -0.12 -1.69
CA TRP A 62 19.59 -0.42 -2.95
C TRP A 62 18.07 -0.17 -2.91
N THR A 63 17.42 -0.61 -1.84
CA THR A 63 15.97 -0.38 -1.67
C THR A 63 15.66 1.11 -1.57
N PHE A 64 16.43 1.85 -0.78
CA PHE A 64 16.26 3.29 -0.65
C PHE A 64 16.50 4.02 -1.99
N ALA A 65 17.56 3.66 -2.70
CA ALA A 65 17.86 4.23 -4.01
C ALA A 65 16.72 3.96 -5.02
N ILE A 66 16.20 2.74 -5.07
CA ILE A 66 15.08 2.38 -5.96
C ILE A 66 13.83 3.20 -5.58
N ILE A 67 13.51 3.34 -4.31
CA ILE A 67 12.36 4.13 -3.85
C ILE A 67 12.50 5.59 -4.29
N VAL A 68 13.65 6.22 -4.05
CA VAL A 68 13.90 7.62 -4.40
C VAL A 68 13.83 7.81 -5.92
N ILE A 69 14.50 6.94 -6.68
CA ILE A 69 14.53 7.04 -8.15
C ILE A 69 13.14 6.84 -8.74
N SER A 70 12.38 5.84 -8.26
CA SER A 70 11.02 5.59 -8.75
C SER A 70 10.07 6.73 -8.38
N SER A 71 10.18 7.29 -7.18
CA SER A 71 9.38 8.43 -6.74
C SER A 71 9.65 9.67 -7.59
N LEU A 72 10.92 10.00 -7.84
CA LEU A 72 11.30 11.11 -8.71
C LEU A 72 10.79 10.91 -10.14
N LEU A 73 10.94 9.70 -10.68
CA LEU A 73 10.50 9.36 -12.03
C LEU A 73 8.98 9.54 -12.16
N LEU A 74 8.20 9.01 -11.22
CA LEU A 74 6.74 9.17 -11.20
C LEU A 74 6.30 10.62 -11.07
N THR A 75 6.99 11.40 -10.22
CA THR A 75 6.72 12.84 -10.05
C THR A 75 6.99 13.62 -11.35
N VAL A 76 8.09 13.33 -12.03
CA VAL A 76 8.43 13.98 -13.30
C VAL A 76 7.40 13.62 -14.38
N ILE A 77 6.98 12.35 -14.47
CA ILE A 77 5.96 11.92 -15.44
C ILE A 77 4.64 12.66 -15.18
N GLY A 78 4.15 12.65 -13.92
CA GLY A 78 2.91 13.34 -13.58
C GLY A 78 2.97 14.84 -13.84
N LEU A 79 4.12 15.48 -13.59
CA LEU A 79 4.30 16.91 -13.88
C LEU A 79 4.30 17.18 -15.38
N VAL A 80 4.99 16.38 -16.16
CA VAL A 80 5.06 16.53 -17.62
C VAL A 80 3.68 16.28 -18.24
N SER A 81 2.94 15.26 -17.82
CA SER A 81 1.62 14.95 -18.36
C SER A 81 0.61 16.08 -18.09
N VAL A 82 0.61 16.65 -16.89
CA VAL A 82 -0.26 17.80 -16.54
C VAL A 82 0.11 19.05 -17.36
N LEU A 83 1.39 19.29 -17.61
CA LEU A 83 1.83 20.44 -18.41
C LEU A 83 1.43 20.31 -19.88
N ILE A 84 1.44 19.09 -20.43
CA ILE A 84 1.06 18.83 -21.84
C ILE A 84 -0.46 18.95 -22.03
N VAL A 85 -1.26 18.37 -21.14
CA VAL A 85 -2.73 18.24 -21.32
C VAL A 85 -3.49 19.50 -20.92
N LYS A 86 -2.90 20.46 -20.19
CA LYS A 86 -3.55 21.72 -19.76
C LYS A 86 -4.95 21.46 -19.22
N LEU A 87 -5.03 20.83 -18.06
CA LEU A 87 -6.31 20.54 -17.40
C LEU A 87 -7.16 21.81 -17.21
N PRO A 88 -8.49 21.74 -17.41
CA PRO A 88 -9.38 22.86 -17.11
C PRO A 88 -9.28 23.21 -15.61
N ARG A 89 -9.26 24.50 -15.31
CA ARG A 89 -9.22 24.95 -13.92
C ARG A 89 -10.53 24.56 -13.23
N ILE A 90 -10.44 23.78 -12.19
CA ILE A 90 -11.60 23.47 -11.34
C ILE A 90 -11.89 24.78 -10.56
N PRO A 91 -13.10 25.36 -10.68
CA PRO A 91 -13.45 26.52 -9.88
C PRO A 91 -13.49 26.08 -8.41
N ILE A 92 -12.44 26.42 -7.68
CA ILE A 92 -12.41 26.23 -6.24
C ILE A 92 -13.19 27.42 -5.67
N THR A 93 -14.45 27.19 -5.30
CA THR A 93 -15.19 28.13 -4.47
C THR A 93 -14.60 28.02 -3.06
N VAL A 94 -13.54 28.78 -2.82
CA VAL A 94 -12.95 28.89 -1.49
C VAL A 94 -13.76 29.91 -0.73
N ASP A 95 -14.84 29.48 -0.11
CA ASP A 95 -15.55 30.27 0.90
C ASP A 95 -14.87 30.21 2.29
N VAL A 96 -13.70 29.63 2.36
CA VAL A 96 -12.94 29.55 3.61
C VAL A 96 -11.59 30.20 3.38
N THR A 97 -11.36 31.33 4.03
CA THR A 97 -10.03 31.85 4.33
C THR A 97 -9.28 30.81 5.18
N THR A 98 -8.88 29.74 4.55
CA THR A 98 -7.95 28.79 5.17
C THR A 98 -6.62 29.53 5.19
N GLU A 99 -6.26 30.06 6.34
CA GLU A 99 -4.88 30.46 6.59
C GLU A 99 -4.01 29.30 6.12
N ILE A 100 -3.12 29.59 5.16
CA ILE A 100 -2.14 28.60 4.71
C ILE A 100 -1.33 28.28 5.95
N ALA A 101 -1.65 27.15 6.59
CA ALA A 101 -0.93 26.69 7.76
C ALA A 101 0.54 26.60 7.35
N SER A 102 1.37 27.47 7.90
CA SER A 102 2.81 27.42 7.68
C SER A 102 3.28 26.02 8.05
N ILE A 103 3.86 25.32 7.09
CA ILE A 103 4.38 23.96 7.32
C ILE A 103 5.56 24.11 8.28
N ASP A 104 5.29 23.92 9.57
CA ASP A 104 6.36 23.85 10.56
C ASP A 104 7.00 22.46 10.51
N ILE A 105 8.20 22.39 9.93
CA ILE A 105 8.98 21.16 9.80
C ILE A 105 9.22 20.50 11.16
N LYS A 106 9.33 21.30 12.25
CA LYS A 106 9.51 20.77 13.59
C LYS A 106 8.26 20.04 14.08
N SER A 107 7.08 20.61 13.87
CA SER A 107 5.81 19.96 14.23
C SER A 107 5.57 18.69 13.43
N LEU A 108 5.95 18.67 12.14
CA LEU A 108 5.90 17.48 11.30
C LEU A 108 6.84 16.38 11.80
N LEU A 109 8.08 16.72 12.15
CA LEU A 109 9.03 15.75 12.71
C LEU A 109 8.57 15.22 14.06
N LEU A 110 8.01 16.06 14.91
CA LEU A 110 7.46 15.63 16.20
C LEU A 110 6.21 14.75 16.02
N SER A 111 5.37 15.02 15.03
CA SER A 111 4.19 14.22 14.75
C SER A 111 4.53 12.82 14.20
N LEU A 112 5.73 12.63 13.64
CA LEU A 112 6.21 11.31 13.23
C LEU A 112 6.49 10.37 14.41
N PHE A 113 6.81 10.93 15.58
CA PHE A 113 7.12 10.15 16.79
C PHE A 113 5.96 10.24 17.79
N PRO A 114 5.14 9.20 17.93
CA PRO A 114 4.08 9.19 18.93
C PRO A 114 4.67 9.13 20.34
N GLN A 115 3.89 9.56 21.33
CA GLN A 115 4.32 9.62 22.73
C GLN A 115 4.57 8.25 23.36
N SER A 116 4.06 7.17 22.76
CA SER A 116 4.20 5.81 23.27
C SER A 116 4.51 4.84 22.13
N ALA A 117 5.40 3.87 22.39
CA ALA A 117 5.69 2.79 21.46
C ALA A 117 4.46 1.92 21.16
N PHE A 118 3.51 1.78 22.10
CA PHE A 118 2.26 1.06 21.88
C PHE A 118 1.32 1.80 20.94
N GLN A 119 1.32 3.12 20.95
CA GLN A 119 0.52 3.92 20.03
C GLN A 119 0.91 3.69 18.56
N THR A 120 2.17 3.31 18.31
CA THR A 120 2.62 2.94 16.95
C THR A 120 1.98 1.66 16.44
N LEU A 121 1.64 0.75 17.33
CA LEU A 121 0.99 -0.53 17.01
C LEU A 121 -0.53 -0.39 16.94
N GLU A 122 -1.10 0.58 17.66
CA GLU A 122 -2.53 0.85 17.69
C GLU A 122 -3.01 1.62 16.45
N ASN A 123 -2.26 2.65 16.06
CA ASN A 123 -2.62 3.51 14.93
C ASN A 123 -1.80 3.18 13.68
N GLY A 124 -2.45 2.65 12.64
CA GLY A 124 -1.84 2.37 11.35
C GLY A 124 -1.22 3.60 10.65
N THR A 125 -1.48 4.81 11.16
CA THR A 125 -0.86 6.05 10.68
C THR A 125 0.65 6.10 10.96
N PHE A 126 1.13 5.41 12.01
CA PHE A 126 2.52 5.42 12.43
C PHE A 126 3.32 4.19 11.95
N LEU A 127 2.99 3.65 10.78
CA LEU A 127 3.67 2.48 10.23
C LEU A 127 5.19 2.64 10.11
N LEU A 128 5.67 3.83 9.72
CA LEU A 128 7.10 4.11 9.64
C LEU A 128 7.78 3.96 11.01
N VAL A 129 7.18 4.51 12.06
CA VAL A 129 7.74 4.45 13.42
C VAL A 129 7.67 3.02 13.98
N SER A 130 6.55 2.31 13.73
CA SER A 130 6.42 0.89 14.04
C SER A 130 7.52 0.05 13.38
N PHE A 131 7.81 0.35 12.11
CA PHE A 131 8.88 -0.30 11.36
C PHE A 131 10.26 0.03 11.95
N LEU A 132 10.56 1.30 12.27
CA LEU A 132 11.81 1.69 12.91
C LEU A 132 12.00 1.01 14.26
N PHE A 133 10.96 0.92 15.07
CA PHE A 133 11.00 0.20 16.34
C PHE A 133 11.26 -1.29 16.14
N ALA A 134 10.62 -1.91 15.14
CA ALA A 134 10.91 -3.30 14.77
C ALA A 134 12.35 -3.52 14.31
N LEU A 135 12.93 -2.54 13.57
CA LEU A 135 14.34 -2.58 13.17
C LEU A 135 15.28 -2.57 14.40
N MET A 136 14.99 -1.73 15.39
CA MET A 136 15.79 -1.68 16.63
C MET A 136 15.74 -3.02 17.37
N ILE A 137 14.57 -3.62 17.52
CA ILE A 137 14.41 -4.93 18.15
C ILE A 137 15.16 -6.01 17.35
N GLY A 138 14.96 -6.06 16.03
CA GLY A 138 15.64 -7.03 15.16
C GLY A 138 17.17 -6.90 15.20
N TRP A 139 17.67 -5.67 15.34
CA TRP A 139 19.09 -5.38 15.49
C TRP A 139 19.63 -5.88 16.82
N THR A 140 18.90 -5.67 17.90
CA THR A 140 19.27 -6.12 19.27
C THR A 140 19.26 -7.63 19.37
N CYS A 141 18.26 -8.29 18.78
CA CYS A 141 18.17 -9.76 18.73
C CYS A 141 19.37 -10.42 18.03
N TYR A 142 20.01 -9.72 17.09
CA TYR A 142 21.24 -10.20 16.48
C TYR A 142 22.46 -10.04 17.40
N SER A 143 22.52 -8.97 18.20
CA SER A 143 23.70 -8.64 19.03
C SER A 143 23.98 -9.70 20.08
N ASP A 144 22.94 -10.28 20.69
CA ASP A 144 23.06 -11.38 21.67
C ASP A 144 22.02 -12.46 21.35
N GLN A 145 22.42 -13.38 20.48
CA GLN A 145 21.54 -14.45 19.99
C GLN A 145 21.10 -15.43 21.08
N ASN A 146 21.90 -15.61 22.11
CA ASN A 146 21.56 -16.56 23.16
C ASN A 146 20.47 -16.02 24.08
N THR A 147 20.61 -14.79 24.54
CA THR A 147 19.66 -14.15 25.45
C THR A 147 18.34 -13.81 24.75
N PHE A 148 18.39 -13.31 23.51
CA PHE A 148 17.19 -12.85 22.79
C PHE A 148 16.54 -13.89 21.87
N LYS A 149 17.03 -15.13 21.85
CA LYS A 149 16.44 -16.24 21.08
C LYS A 149 14.94 -16.45 21.34
N PRO A 150 14.42 -16.38 22.58
CA PRO A 150 12.98 -16.49 22.82
C PRO A 150 12.17 -15.39 22.14
N ILE A 151 12.65 -14.13 22.19
CA ILE A 151 11.98 -12.98 21.53
C ILE A 151 11.96 -13.13 20.02
N TYR A 152 13.09 -13.56 19.45
CA TYR A 152 13.15 -13.85 18.01
C TYR A 152 12.19 -14.97 17.60
N ASN A 153 12.13 -16.06 18.36
CA ASN A 153 11.22 -17.17 18.08
C ASN A 153 9.75 -16.75 18.19
N LEU A 154 9.43 -15.91 19.18
CA LEU A 154 8.09 -15.32 19.32
C LEU A 154 7.75 -14.45 18.11
N ALA A 155 8.63 -13.54 17.71
CA ALA A 155 8.45 -12.70 16.54
C ALA A 155 8.29 -13.53 15.25
N TYR A 156 9.08 -14.60 15.13
CA TYR A 156 9.00 -15.53 14.00
C TYR A 156 7.67 -16.28 13.98
N ALA A 157 7.23 -16.85 15.09
CA ALA A 157 5.94 -17.54 15.21
C ALA A 157 4.76 -16.58 14.91
N SER A 158 4.81 -15.37 15.50
CA SER A 158 3.82 -14.32 15.27
C SER A 158 3.77 -13.90 13.79
N SER A 159 4.93 -13.75 13.13
CA SER A 159 4.98 -13.43 11.71
C SER A 159 4.32 -14.49 10.83
N GLN A 160 4.44 -15.78 11.20
CA GLN A 160 3.76 -16.86 10.49
C GLN A 160 2.26 -16.86 10.72
N LEU A 161 1.84 -16.58 11.96
CA LEU A 161 0.44 -16.48 12.34
C LEU A 161 -0.25 -15.34 11.57
N PHE A 162 0.30 -14.13 11.63
CA PHE A 162 -0.26 -12.99 10.92
C PHE A 162 -0.22 -13.16 9.41
N TYR A 163 0.79 -13.84 8.88
CA TYR A 163 0.82 -14.20 7.46
C TYR A 163 -0.34 -15.13 7.06
N LYS A 164 -0.61 -16.16 7.86
CA LYS A 164 -1.75 -17.08 7.61
C LYS A 164 -3.09 -16.37 7.72
N LEU A 165 -3.27 -15.51 8.75
CA LEU A 165 -4.46 -14.68 8.91
C LEU A 165 -4.65 -13.73 7.72
N SER A 166 -3.60 -13.07 7.28
CA SER A 166 -3.64 -12.19 6.11
C SER A 166 -3.94 -12.95 4.82
N SER A 167 -3.44 -14.17 4.68
CA SER A 167 -3.75 -15.02 3.53
C SER A 167 -5.22 -15.43 3.50
N ALA A 168 -5.79 -15.82 4.65
CA ALA A 168 -7.21 -16.14 4.78
C ALA A 168 -8.08 -14.89 4.52
N PHE A 169 -7.70 -13.75 5.06
CA PHE A 169 -8.38 -12.48 4.81
C PHE A 169 -8.35 -12.10 3.32
N SER A 170 -7.25 -12.36 2.63
CA SER A 170 -7.12 -12.12 1.19
C SER A 170 -8.14 -12.92 0.35
N GLU A 171 -8.55 -14.10 0.81
CA GLU A 171 -9.61 -14.87 0.15
C GLU A 171 -10.98 -14.25 0.35
N VAL A 172 -11.28 -13.84 1.58
CA VAL A 172 -12.53 -13.13 1.91
C VAL A 172 -12.59 -11.77 1.21
N LEU A 173 -11.45 -11.08 1.10
CA LEU A 173 -11.31 -9.80 0.41
C LEU A 173 -11.76 -9.86 -1.05
N SER A 174 -11.54 -10.99 -1.72
CA SER A 174 -11.98 -11.17 -3.11
C SER A 174 -13.49 -10.98 -3.30
N ILE A 175 -14.27 -11.29 -2.27
CA ILE A 175 -15.73 -11.07 -2.24
C ILE A 175 -16.05 -9.63 -1.79
N LEU A 176 -15.38 -9.15 -0.75
CA LEU A 176 -15.62 -7.83 -0.16
C LEU A 176 -15.24 -6.68 -1.08
N ILE A 177 -14.34 -6.91 -2.04
CA ILE A 177 -13.95 -5.90 -3.03
C ILE A 177 -15.15 -5.40 -3.85
N ILE A 178 -16.17 -6.22 -4.03
CA ILE A 178 -17.42 -5.85 -4.70
C ILE A 178 -18.12 -4.74 -3.92
N ALA A 179 -18.22 -4.88 -2.60
CA ALA A 179 -18.82 -3.86 -1.73
C ALA A 179 -18.03 -2.54 -1.76
N ILE A 180 -16.71 -2.63 -1.73
CA ILE A 180 -15.83 -1.46 -1.82
C ILE A 180 -16.02 -0.73 -3.16
N MET A 181 -16.09 -1.46 -4.28
CA MET A 181 -16.37 -0.89 -5.61
C MET A 181 -17.75 -0.22 -5.67
N CYS A 182 -18.78 -0.85 -5.10
CA CYS A 182 -20.11 -0.24 -5.00
C CYS A 182 -20.07 1.05 -4.19
N TYR A 183 -19.39 1.06 -3.06
CA TYR A 183 -19.22 2.25 -2.22
C TYR A 183 -18.60 3.41 -3.01
N TRP A 184 -17.47 3.18 -3.68
CA TRP A 184 -16.81 4.22 -4.47
C TRP A 184 -17.65 4.68 -5.65
N THR A 185 -18.37 3.78 -6.33
CA THR A 185 -19.28 4.13 -7.43
C THR A 185 -20.38 5.08 -6.94
N ILE A 186 -20.97 4.82 -5.78
CA ILE A 186 -21.99 5.68 -5.18
C ILE A 186 -21.40 7.02 -4.78
N SER A 187 -20.27 7.02 -4.08
CA SER A 187 -19.62 8.22 -3.56
C SER A 187 -19.17 9.18 -4.68
N PHE A 188 -18.67 8.65 -5.78
CA PHE A 188 -18.21 9.48 -6.91
C PHE A 188 -19.27 9.75 -7.96
N ARG A 189 -20.47 9.20 -7.83
CA ARG A 189 -21.55 9.37 -8.84
C ARG A 189 -21.81 10.84 -9.15
N ALA A 190 -21.91 11.69 -8.16
CA ALA A 190 -22.16 13.13 -8.32
C ALA A 190 -20.97 13.82 -9.03
N ALA A 191 -19.74 13.48 -8.66
CA ALA A 191 -18.54 14.02 -9.27
C ALA A 191 -18.40 13.62 -10.76
N PHE A 192 -18.71 12.36 -11.10
CA PHE A 192 -18.72 11.90 -12.49
C PHE A 192 -19.85 12.54 -13.32
N ALA A 193 -21.01 12.80 -12.72
CA ALA A 193 -22.14 13.41 -13.42
C ALA A 193 -21.85 14.85 -13.87
N THR A 194 -20.99 15.59 -13.15
CA THR A 194 -20.63 16.96 -13.52
C THR A 194 -19.69 17.04 -14.73
N GLY A 195 -19.03 15.93 -15.09
CA GLY A 195 -18.08 15.87 -16.21
C GLY A 195 -16.77 16.66 -16.01
N ILE A 196 -16.66 17.45 -14.93
CA ILE A 196 -15.49 18.31 -14.65
C ILE A 196 -14.22 17.48 -14.44
N TYR A 197 -14.35 16.31 -13.82
CA TYR A 197 -13.22 15.41 -13.51
C TYR A 197 -12.84 14.48 -14.66
N THR A 198 -13.63 14.43 -15.73
CA THR A 198 -13.39 13.50 -16.87
C THR A 198 -12.00 13.67 -17.50
N PRO A 199 -11.51 14.89 -17.80
CA PRO A 199 -10.18 15.07 -18.37
C PRO A 199 -9.05 14.62 -17.42
N MET A 200 -9.22 14.85 -16.11
CA MET A 200 -8.26 14.43 -15.09
C MET A 200 -8.20 12.91 -14.98
N ILE A 201 -9.34 12.23 -15.02
CA ILE A 201 -9.41 10.78 -14.97
C ILE A 201 -8.82 10.17 -16.24
N ALA A 202 -9.12 10.75 -17.42
CA ALA A 202 -8.55 10.31 -18.68
C ALA A 202 -7.01 10.43 -18.66
N LEU A 203 -6.47 11.54 -18.16
CA LEU A 203 -5.04 11.73 -17.97
C LEU A 203 -4.45 10.64 -17.04
N PHE A 204 -5.09 10.40 -15.90
CA PHE A 204 -4.65 9.40 -14.94
C PHE A 204 -4.61 7.99 -15.54
N VAL A 205 -5.61 7.63 -16.36
CA VAL A 205 -5.65 6.35 -17.06
C VAL A 205 -4.51 6.25 -18.08
N VAL A 206 -4.27 7.32 -18.84
CA VAL A 206 -3.17 7.36 -19.82
C VAL A 206 -1.81 7.22 -19.12
N ASP A 207 -1.56 7.98 -18.05
CA ASP A 207 -0.34 7.89 -17.26
C ASP A 207 -0.16 6.48 -16.67
N PHE A 208 -1.22 5.90 -16.14
CA PHE A 208 -1.20 4.54 -15.61
C PHE A 208 -0.79 3.52 -16.69
N VAL A 209 -1.38 3.61 -17.89
CA VAL A 209 -1.06 2.71 -19.00
C VAL A 209 0.40 2.90 -19.45
N ILE A 210 0.89 4.13 -19.52
CA ILE A 210 2.28 4.42 -19.88
C ILE A 210 3.24 3.88 -18.82
N ILE A 211 2.97 4.12 -17.54
CA ILE A 211 3.81 3.69 -16.44
C ILE A 211 3.86 2.16 -16.39
N VAL A 212 2.71 1.50 -16.35
CA VAL A 212 2.62 0.04 -16.20
C VAL A 212 2.99 -0.69 -17.48
N GLY A 213 2.57 -0.19 -18.64
CA GLY A 213 2.77 -0.86 -19.93
C GLY A 213 4.15 -0.66 -20.54
N VAL A 214 4.79 0.49 -20.28
CA VAL A 214 6.06 0.85 -20.92
C VAL A 214 7.20 0.99 -19.90
N ILE A 215 7.02 1.85 -18.88
CA ILE A 215 8.12 2.24 -17.99
C ILE A 215 8.54 1.09 -17.08
N TYR A 216 7.58 0.46 -16.39
CA TYR A 216 7.89 -0.67 -15.52
C TYR A 216 8.50 -1.86 -16.25
N PRO A 217 8.02 -2.31 -17.42
CA PRO A 217 8.67 -3.37 -18.18
C PRO A 217 10.12 -3.03 -18.56
N ILE A 218 10.38 -1.77 -18.95
CA ILE A 218 11.73 -1.30 -19.27
C ILE A 218 12.63 -1.38 -18.03
N VAL A 219 12.17 -0.84 -16.89
CA VAL A 219 12.91 -0.88 -15.63
C VAL A 219 13.20 -2.31 -15.20
N VAL A 220 12.19 -3.19 -15.20
CA VAL A 220 12.36 -4.59 -14.81
C VAL A 220 13.34 -5.32 -15.73
N ARG A 221 13.29 -5.07 -17.03
CA ARG A 221 14.18 -5.71 -18.00
C ARG A 221 15.64 -5.24 -17.86
N TYR A 222 15.86 -3.93 -17.74
CA TYR A 222 17.23 -3.36 -17.78
C TYR A 222 17.87 -3.26 -16.40
N VAL A 223 17.11 -2.89 -15.35
CA VAL A 223 17.64 -2.72 -14.00
C VAL A 223 17.65 -4.05 -13.25
N CYS A 224 16.55 -4.79 -13.29
CA CYS A 224 16.42 -6.10 -12.62
C CYS A 224 16.99 -7.26 -13.47
N ARG A 225 17.32 -7.00 -14.75
CA ARG A 225 17.81 -8.00 -15.70
C ARG A 225 16.89 -9.22 -15.86
N GLU A 226 15.59 -9.00 -15.70
CA GLU A 226 14.61 -10.08 -15.85
C GLU A 226 14.22 -10.25 -17.33
N PRO A 227 14.37 -11.45 -17.91
CA PRO A 227 14.10 -11.68 -19.33
C PRO A 227 12.62 -11.56 -19.68
N HIS A 228 11.72 -11.80 -18.70
CA HIS A 228 10.27 -11.78 -18.89
C HIS A 228 9.57 -10.74 -18.01
N PRO A 229 9.70 -9.42 -18.30
CA PRO A 229 9.17 -8.35 -17.45
C PRO A 229 7.65 -8.40 -17.29
N TYR A 230 6.92 -8.79 -18.33
CA TYR A 230 5.45 -8.89 -18.27
C TYR A 230 4.95 -10.01 -17.35
N ARG A 231 5.74 -11.06 -17.12
CA ARG A 231 5.40 -12.09 -16.13
C ARG A 231 5.42 -11.53 -14.70
N VAL A 232 6.39 -10.66 -14.42
CA VAL A 232 6.49 -9.98 -13.12
C VAL A 232 5.31 -9.02 -12.93
N LEU A 233 4.96 -8.27 -13.98
CA LEU A 233 3.79 -7.39 -13.96
C LEU A 233 2.48 -8.14 -13.75
N TYR A 234 2.31 -9.27 -14.42
CA TYR A 234 1.13 -10.11 -14.24
C TYR A 234 1.01 -10.59 -12.78
N ALA A 235 2.13 -10.98 -12.16
CA ALA A 235 2.15 -11.35 -10.75
C ALA A 235 1.83 -10.18 -9.80
N ALA A 236 2.17 -8.96 -10.19
CA ALA A 236 1.88 -7.75 -9.43
C ALA A 236 0.47 -7.19 -9.68
N PHE A 237 -0.25 -7.68 -10.70
CA PHE A 237 -1.54 -7.12 -11.10
C PHE A 237 -2.60 -7.19 -10.01
N ALA A 238 -2.72 -8.33 -9.30
CA ALA A 238 -3.72 -8.48 -8.25
C ALA A 238 -3.53 -7.49 -7.08
N PRO A 239 -2.34 -7.35 -6.48
CA PRO A 239 -2.13 -6.35 -5.43
C PRO A 239 -2.27 -4.90 -5.93
N MET A 240 -1.88 -4.60 -7.17
CA MET A 240 -2.08 -3.27 -7.77
C MET A 240 -3.57 -2.95 -7.90
N PHE A 241 -4.37 -3.90 -8.38
CA PHE A 241 -5.81 -3.74 -8.55
C PHE A 241 -6.52 -3.53 -7.21
N ILE A 242 -6.13 -4.29 -6.18
CA ILE A 242 -6.69 -4.15 -4.83
C ILE A 242 -6.31 -2.80 -4.23
N GLY A 243 -5.05 -2.38 -4.34
CA GLY A 243 -4.59 -1.07 -3.86
C GLY A 243 -5.33 0.08 -4.54
N PHE A 244 -5.55 0.00 -5.84
CA PHE A 244 -6.31 0.99 -6.60
C PHE A 244 -7.78 1.08 -6.14
N ILE A 245 -8.43 -0.06 -5.91
CA ILE A 245 -9.85 -0.08 -5.51
C ILE A 245 -10.04 0.33 -4.05
N SER A 246 -9.17 -0.14 -3.16
CA SER A 246 -9.29 0.18 -1.73
C SER A 246 -8.85 1.60 -1.40
N GLY A 247 -8.00 2.22 -2.24
CA GLY A 247 -7.39 3.51 -1.94
C GLY A 247 -6.41 3.46 -0.75
N ASP A 248 -6.00 2.26 -0.33
CA ASP A 248 -5.11 2.05 0.81
C ASP A 248 -4.01 1.05 0.44
N GLU A 249 -2.77 1.51 0.41
CA GLU A 249 -1.61 0.69 0.08
C GLU A 249 -1.40 -0.45 1.08
N ASN A 250 -1.68 -0.19 2.35
CA ASN A 250 -1.52 -1.18 3.42
C ASN A 250 -2.46 -2.37 3.23
N PHE A 251 -3.64 -2.11 2.67
CA PHE A 251 -4.64 -3.12 2.41
C PHE A 251 -4.23 -4.11 1.30
N SER A 252 -3.42 -3.66 0.35
CA SER A 252 -2.89 -4.50 -0.73
C SER A 252 -1.70 -5.37 -0.31
N LEU A 253 -1.04 -5.05 0.82
CA LEU A 253 0.18 -5.72 1.27
C LEU A 253 0.02 -7.24 1.49
N PRO A 254 -1.03 -7.76 2.16
CA PRO A 254 -1.23 -9.20 2.32
C PRO A 254 -1.28 -9.94 0.99
N VAL A 255 -1.96 -9.35 0.02
CA VAL A 255 -2.11 -9.89 -1.34
C VAL A 255 -0.77 -9.85 -2.09
N ALA A 256 -0.02 -8.75 -1.95
CA ALA A 256 1.31 -8.61 -2.55
C ALA A 256 2.28 -9.68 -2.02
N ILE A 257 2.27 -9.95 -0.71
CA ILE A 257 3.11 -10.97 -0.09
C ILE A 257 2.72 -12.38 -0.59
N ARG A 258 1.42 -12.67 -0.69
CA ARG A 258 0.93 -13.96 -1.19
C ARG A 258 1.32 -14.17 -2.65
N HIS A 259 1.01 -13.22 -3.53
CA HIS A 259 1.35 -13.32 -4.95
C HIS A 259 2.86 -13.33 -5.22
N GLY A 260 3.65 -12.60 -4.45
CA GLY A 260 5.12 -12.66 -4.53
C GLY A 260 5.64 -14.08 -4.30
N LYS A 261 5.05 -14.83 -3.37
CA LYS A 261 5.44 -16.23 -3.11
C LYS A 261 4.94 -17.19 -4.20
N ASP A 262 3.66 -17.08 -4.54
CA ASP A 262 2.99 -18.07 -5.39
C ASP A 262 3.34 -17.88 -6.88
N SER A 263 3.41 -16.63 -7.34
CA SER A 263 3.59 -16.32 -8.76
C SER A 263 5.04 -16.07 -9.16
N LEU A 264 5.85 -15.45 -8.30
CA LEU A 264 7.26 -15.18 -8.58
C LEU A 264 8.21 -16.28 -8.07
N GLY A 265 7.66 -17.29 -7.37
CA GLY A 265 8.46 -18.39 -6.87
C GLY A 265 9.55 -17.94 -5.89
N ILE A 266 9.33 -16.86 -5.16
CA ILE A 266 10.23 -16.41 -4.10
C ILE A 266 10.19 -17.44 -2.99
N LYS A 267 10.87 -18.56 -3.25
CA LYS A 267 11.04 -19.63 -2.28
C LYS A 267 11.80 -19.05 -1.09
N ARG A 268 11.18 -19.11 0.07
CA ARG A 268 11.92 -18.95 1.32
C ARG A 268 13.07 -19.96 1.28
N ARG A 269 14.29 -19.51 1.10
CA ARG A 269 15.46 -20.33 1.38
C ARG A 269 15.38 -20.66 2.85
N SER A 270 14.74 -21.78 3.17
CA SER A 270 14.83 -22.43 4.45
C SER A 270 16.22 -23.07 4.47
N SER A 271 17.16 -22.43 5.06
CA SER A 271 18.36 -23.03 5.62
C SER A 271 18.39 -22.73 7.08
#